data_4e27e010b78c25f1960f961fa486502c
#
_entry.id   4e27e010b78c25f1960f961fa486502c
#
_cell.length_a   1.000
_cell.length_b   1.000
_cell.length_c   1.000
_cell.angle_alpha   90.00
_cell.angle_beta   90.00
_cell.angle_gamma   90.00
#
_symmetry.space_group_name_H-M   'P 1'
#
loop_
_entity.id
_entity.type
_entity.pdbx_description
1 polymer ?
#
loop_
_entity_poly.entity_id
_entity_poly.type
_entity_poly.pdbx_seq_one_letter_code
_entity_poly.pdbx_strand_id
1 'polypeptide(L)'
;MKLILNENSQMRNLVMIAAVIIILGGIKIATPIIIPFLLAIFIAIICNPLVELITRCRIPRAIAIFVVLIIAILIGLTITSVIGSSVQQLTSNIGDYQSQIKGHYGDLVVFLNKYNIQISSDTLLEYFNPGTAVTMVSSMVSSLSGVMANIFLILLTVVFMLFEGDVLPKKLHLMFKDPDFKLAQLDKFLDSVNKYVAIKTLVSIATGISVGLMLFIMDVDFYLLWGLIAFLLNYVPNIGSLIAAVPAVILTTLQLGLPQAGAVAAGYVTINLIMGNVVEPRFMGKGLGLSTLIVFLSLIFWGWLLGLVGMLLAVPLTMIVKIGLETINEQNWMSILISSDVDVKK
;
A
#
# COMPACT_ATOMS: atom_id res chain seq x y z
N MET A 1 11.62 -48.37 19.91
CA MET A 1 10.96 -48.05 18.62
C MET A 1 10.24 -46.69 18.62
N LYS A 2 9.46 -46.30 19.65
CA LYS A 2 8.82 -44.97 19.73
C LYS A 2 9.81 -43.78 19.84
N LEU A 3 10.96 -43.93 20.49
CA LEU A 3 11.98 -42.87 20.63
C LEU A 3 12.70 -42.56 19.32
N ILE A 4 13.00 -43.57 18.52
CA ILE A 4 13.65 -43.41 17.20
C ILE A 4 12.71 -42.69 16.18
N LEU A 5 11.40 -42.96 16.25
CA LEU A 5 10.40 -42.27 15.42
C LEU A 5 10.24 -40.82 15.83
N ASN A 6 10.48 -40.47 17.11
CA ASN A 6 10.36 -39.07 17.56
C ASN A 6 11.61 -38.24 17.20
N GLU A 7 12.81 -38.79 17.21
CA GLU A 7 14.05 -38.11 16.72
C GLU A 7 13.94 -37.78 15.23
N ASN A 8 13.46 -38.72 14.41
CA ASN A 8 13.24 -38.46 12.97
C ASN A 8 12.18 -37.38 12.70
N SER A 9 11.17 -37.26 13.54
CA SER A 9 10.16 -36.20 13.46
C SER A 9 10.74 -34.83 13.84
N GLN A 10 11.56 -34.77 14.90
CA GLN A 10 12.22 -33.50 15.30
C GLN A 10 13.24 -33.05 14.25
N MET A 11 14.07 -33.95 13.74
CA MET A 11 15.04 -33.68 12.71
C MET A 11 14.34 -33.15 11.42
N ARG A 12 13.24 -33.79 11.01
CA ARG A 12 12.43 -33.35 9.86
C ARG A 12 11.86 -31.95 10.07
N ASN A 13 11.37 -31.64 11.27
CA ASN A 13 10.83 -30.31 11.57
C ASN A 13 11.93 -29.25 11.56
N LEU A 14 13.12 -29.54 12.10
CA LEU A 14 14.28 -28.64 12.04
C LEU A 14 14.73 -28.37 10.60
N VAL A 15 14.80 -29.40 9.77
CA VAL A 15 15.14 -29.26 8.33
C VAL A 15 14.09 -28.43 7.62
N MET A 16 12.79 -28.63 7.89
CA MET A 16 11.72 -27.82 7.29
C MET A 16 11.82 -26.33 7.71
N ILE A 17 12.07 -26.06 9.00
CA ILE A 17 12.25 -24.70 9.48
C ILE A 17 13.48 -24.05 8.82
N ALA A 18 14.61 -24.76 8.77
CA ALA A 18 15.81 -24.27 8.11
C ALA A 18 15.58 -23.98 6.62
N ALA A 19 14.88 -24.87 5.91
CA ALA A 19 14.51 -24.66 4.52
C ALA A 19 13.64 -23.41 4.32
N VAL A 20 12.64 -23.19 5.18
CA VAL A 20 11.80 -21.98 5.14
C VAL A 20 12.65 -20.73 5.36
N ILE A 21 13.55 -20.72 6.34
CA ILE A 21 14.42 -19.56 6.62
C ILE A 21 15.33 -19.28 5.42
N ILE A 22 15.91 -20.31 4.79
CA ILE A 22 16.76 -20.16 3.61
C ILE A 22 15.95 -19.61 2.43
N ILE A 23 14.75 -20.12 2.19
CA ILE A 23 13.86 -19.63 1.12
C ILE A 23 13.49 -18.16 1.36
N LEU A 24 13.06 -17.79 2.57
CA LEU A 24 12.74 -16.41 2.91
C LEU A 24 13.95 -15.48 2.78
N GLY A 25 15.13 -15.93 3.23
CA GLY A 25 16.39 -15.22 3.05
C GLY A 25 16.72 -15.01 1.56
N GLY A 26 16.55 -16.06 0.74
CA GLY A 26 16.73 -16.00 -0.70
C GLY A 26 15.77 -15.01 -1.37
N ILE A 27 14.48 -15.04 -0.99
CA ILE A 27 13.48 -14.07 -1.49
C ILE A 27 13.88 -12.64 -1.08
N LYS A 28 14.33 -12.44 0.15
CA LYS A 28 14.75 -11.12 0.63
C LYS A 28 15.96 -10.56 -0.14
N ILE A 29 16.93 -11.41 -0.47
CA ILE A 29 18.08 -11.03 -1.31
C ILE A 29 17.63 -10.73 -2.73
N ALA A 30 16.67 -11.50 -3.28
CA ALA A 30 16.13 -11.32 -4.62
C ALA A 30 15.07 -10.19 -4.72
N THR A 31 14.76 -9.49 -3.62
CA THR A 31 13.79 -8.38 -3.57
C THR A 31 13.97 -7.34 -4.69
N PRO A 32 15.18 -6.90 -5.06
CA PRO A 32 15.36 -5.93 -6.15
C PRO A 32 14.84 -6.40 -7.51
N ILE A 33 14.77 -7.71 -7.73
CA ILE A 33 14.22 -8.32 -8.97
C ILE A 33 12.74 -8.62 -8.79
N ILE A 34 12.35 -9.12 -7.63
CA ILE A 34 10.97 -9.54 -7.34
C ILE A 34 10.02 -8.36 -7.32
N ILE A 35 10.40 -7.22 -6.73
CA ILE A 35 9.54 -6.03 -6.61
C ILE A 35 9.09 -5.50 -7.97
N PRO A 36 9.98 -5.20 -8.95
CA PRO A 36 9.56 -4.75 -10.27
C PRO A 36 8.60 -5.72 -10.95
N PHE A 37 8.84 -7.03 -10.82
CA PHE A 37 7.98 -8.05 -11.40
C PHE A 37 6.60 -8.11 -10.76
N LEU A 38 6.51 -8.07 -9.42
CA LEU A 38 5.24 -8.03 -8.70
C LEU A 38 4.45 -6.76 -9.00
N LEU A 39 5.13 -5.60 -9.06
CA LEU A 39 4.50 -4.34 -9.45
C LEU A 39 3.98 -4.40 -10.88
N ALA A 40 4.73 -5.01 -11.80
CA ALA A 40 4.28 -5.16 -13.19
C ALA A 40 3.01 -6.04 -13.27
N ILE A 41 2.95 -7.16 -12.54
CA ILE A 41 1.73 -7.99 -12.43
C ILE A 41 0.57 -7.14 -11.93
N PHE A 42 0.77 -6.42 -10.84
CA PHE A 42 -0.27 -5.62 -10.21
C PHE A 42 -0.77 -4.49 -11.11
N ILE A 43 0.14 -3.77 -11.77
CA ILE A 43 -0.21 -2.73 -12.75
C ILE A 43 -0.94 -3.34 -13.96
N ALA A 44 -0.50 -4.49 -14.46
CA ALA A 44 -1.17 -5.18 -15.55
C ALA A 44 -2.61 -5.57 -15.18
N ILE A 45 -2.83 -6.06 -13.94
CA ILE A 45 -4.15 -6.37 -13.41
C ILE A 45 -5.04 -5.11 -13.36
N ILE A 46 -4.50 -3.97 -12.89
CA ILE A 46 -5.23 -2.68 -12.84
C ILE A 46 -5.55 -2.17 -14.25
N CYS A 47 -4.61 -2.32 -15.18
CA CYS A 47 -4.74 -1.80 -16.53
C CYS A 47 -5.65 -2.66 -17.42
N ASN A 48 -5.77 -3.97 -17.16
CA ASN A 48 -6.53 -4.88 -18.03
C ASN A 48 -8.00 -4.47 -18.21
N PRO A 49 -8.79 -4.12 -17.17
CA PRO A 49 -10.17 -3.65 -17.35
C PRO A 49 -10.28 -2.39 -18.21
N LEU A 50 -9.28 -1.48 -18.12
CA LEU A 50 -9.24 -0.27 -18.96
C LEU A 50 -8.96 -0.61 -20.42
N VAL A 51 -8.03 -1.55 -20.67
CA VAL A 51 -7.77 -2.08 -22.01
C VAL A 51 -9.03 -2.72 -22.59
N GLU A 52 -9.75 -3.55 -21.83
CA GLU A 52 -11.01 -4.16 -22.24
C GLU A 52 -12.11 -3.12 -22.55
N LEU A 53 -12.20 -2.06 -21.74
CA LEU A 53 -13.14 -0.97 -21.96
C LEU A 53 -12.90 -0.28 -23.33
N ILE A 54 -11.62 0.00 -23.64
CA ILE A 54 -11.23 0.63 -24.91
C ILE A 54 -11.46 -0.33 -26.09
N THR A 55 -11.15 -1.62 -25.93
CA THR A 55 -11.37 -2.62 -26.99
C THR A 55 -12.84 -2.83 -27.30
N ARG A 56 -13.76 -2.65 -26.36
CA ARG A 56 -15.22 -2.65 -26.61
C ARG A 56 -15.66 -1.54 -27.58
N CYS A 57 -14.89 -0.46 -27.70
CA CYS A 57 -15.10 0.60 -28.67
C CYS A 57 -14.57 0.25 -30.08
N ARG A 58 -14.31 -1.05 -30.38
CA ARG A 58 -13.74 -1.56 -31.66
C ARG A 58 -12.31 -1.11 -31.95
N ILE A 59 -11.57 -0.67 -30.94
CA ILE A 59 -10.16 -0.31 -31.07
C ILE A 59 -9.32 -1.60 -30.95
N PRO A 60 -8.34 -1.83 -31.85
CA PRO A 60 -7.43 -2.98 -31.76
C PRO A 60 -6.74 -3.02 -30.39
N ARG A 61 -6.62 -4.23 -29.79
CA ARG A 61 -6.05 -4.42 -28.44
C ARG A 61 -4.66 -3.81 -28.28
N ALA A 62 -3.81 -3.91 -29.32
CA ALA A 62 -2.49 -3.30 -29.29
C ALA A 62 -2.56 -1.78 -29.06
N ILE A 63 -3.45 -1.08 -29.77
CA ILE A 63 -3.65 0.37 -29.62
C ILE A 63 -4.22 0.67 -28.22
N ALA A 64 -5.18 -0.11 -27.74
CA ALA A 64 -5.74 0.06 -26.41
C ALA A 64 -4.66 -0.08 -25.31
N ILE A 65 -3.75 -1.06 -25.42
CA ILE A 65 -2.63 -1.23 -24.49
C ILE A 65 -1.72 0.02 -24.51
N PHE A 66 -1.34 0.51 -25.69
CA PHE A 66 -0.50 1.70 -25.81
C PHE A 66 -1.16 2.94 -25.22
N VAL A 67 -2.47 3.15 -25.45
CA VAL A 67 -3.21 4.28 -24.88
C VAL A 67 -3.22 4.21 -23.35
N VAL A 68 -3.54 3.04 -22.78
CA VAL A 68 -3.56 2.87 -21.32
C VAL A 68 -2.17 3.08 -20.72
N LEU A 69 -1.11 2.60 -21.37
CA LEU A 69 0.26 2.83 -20.92
C LEU A 69 0.68 4.29 -20.97
N ILE A 70 0.33 5.02 -22.03
CA ILE A 70 0.58 6.46 -22.12
C ILE A 70 -0.11 7.19 -20.96
N ILE A 71 -1.38 6.87 -20.70
CA ILE A 71 -2.13 7.44 -19.58
C ILE A 71 -1.42 7.12 -18.25
N ALA A 72 -1.02 5.88 -18.01
CA ALA A 72 -0.31 5.47 -16.80
C ALA A 72 1.03 6.21 -16.63
N ILE A 73 1.79 6.39 -17.73
CA ILE A 73 3.04 7.15 -17.72
C ILE A 73 2.78 8.62 -17.39
N LEU A 74 1.79 9.25 -18.01
CA LEU A 74 1.43 10.65 -17.75
C LEU A 74 1.02 10.86 -16.29
N ILE A 75 0.22 9.95 -15.74
CA ILE A 75 -0.15 9.97 -14.31
C ILE A 75 1.12 9.84 -13.45
N GLY A 76 2.00 8.88 -13.74
CA GLY A 76 3.26 8.70 -13.01
C GLY A 76 4.17 9.92 -13.04
N LEU A 77 4.32 10.56 -14.21
CA LEU A 77 5.09 11.79 -14.37
C LEU A 77 4.48 12.97 -13.58
N THR A 78 3.15 13.10 -13.60
CA THR A 78 2.46 14.13 -12.82
C THR A 78 2.69 13.93 -11.32
N ILE A 79 2.54 12.69 -10.83
CA ILE A 79 2.80 12.32 -9.43
C ILE A 79 4.25 12.68 -9.05
N THR A 80 5.21 12.26 -9.86
CA THR A 80 6.64 12.52 -9.62
C THR A 80 6.94 14.02 -9.61
N SER A 81 6.35 14.78 -10.51
CA SER A 81 6.51 16.25 -10.57
C SER A 81 5.95 16.93 -9.32
N VAL A 82 4.74 16.55 -8.88
CA VAL A 82 4.12 17.11 -7.66
C VAL A 82 4.97 16.80 -6.43
N ILE A 83 5.42 15.57 -6.27
CA ILE A 83 6.27 15.18 -5.15
C ILE A 83 7.61 15.93 -5.21
N GLY A 84 8.28 15.94 -6.35
CA GLY A 84 9.59 16.55 -6.51
C GLY A 84 9.57 18.05 -6.23
N SER A 85 8.62 18.79 -6.83
CA SER A 85 8.48 20.23 -6.59
C SER A 85 8.11 20.56 -5.15
N SER A 86 7.22 19.78 -4.54
CA SER A 86 6.81 19.99 -3.14
C SER A 86 7.95 19.72 -2.16
N VAL A 87 8.74 18.66 -2.36
CA VAL A 87 9.92 18.36 -1.53
C VAL A 87 10.98 19.44 -1.67
N GLN A 88 11.22 19.92 -2.89
CA GLN A 88 12.17 21.02 -3.12
C GLN A 88 11.72 22.30 -2.42
N GLN A 89 10.45 22.69 -2.54
CA GLN A 89 9.90 23.87 -1.87
C GLN A 89 9.90 23.71 -0.35
N LEU A 90 9.53 22.53 0.17
CA LEU A 90 9.57 22.24 1.60
C LEU A 90 10.99 22.40 2.15
N THR A 91 12.00 21.93 1.40
CA THR A 91 13.41 22.04 1.79
C THR A 91 13.90 23.49 1.74
N SER A 92 13.49 24.27 0.74
CA SER A 92 13.90 25.70 0.64
C SER A 92 13.27 26.57 1.72
N ASN A 93 12.06 26.23 2.18
CA ASN A 93 11.30 27.02 3.16
C ASN A 93 11.53 26.59 4.62
N ILE A 94 12.46 25.66 4.89
CA ILE A 94 12.79 25.22 6.27
C ILE A 94 13.13 26.40 7.18
N GLY A 95 13.89 27.40 6.67
CA GLY A 95 14.28 28.60 7.43
C GLY A 95 13.07 29.43 7.86
N ASP A 96 12.09 29.58 6.98
CA ASP A 96 10.87 30.33 7.26
C ASP A 96 10.00 29.61 8.31
N TYR A 97 9.86 28.30 8.21
CA TYR A 97 9.17 27.50 9.23
C TYR A 97 9.87 27.58 10.59
N GLN A 98 11.21 27.59 10.63
CA GLN A 98 11.94 27.78 11.89
C GLN A 98 11.69 29.14 12.53
N SER A 99 11.48 30.18 11.74
CA SER A 99 11.14 31.53 12.26
C SER A 99 9.71 31.61 12.78
N GLN A 100 8.75 30.99 12.07
CA GLN A 100 7.32 30.93 12.47
C GLN A 100 7.13 30.13 13.78
N ILE A 101 7.88 29.05 13.97
CA ILE A 101 7.89 28.29 15.21
C ILE A 101 8.17 29.17 16.41
N LYS A 102 9.21 30.03 16.35
CA LYS A 102 9.57 30.90 17.48
C LYS A 102 8.43 31.83 17.88
N GLY A 103 7.57 32.25 16.94
CA GLY A 103 6.37 33.03 17.21
C GLY A 103 5.30 32.22 17.94
N HIS A 104 4.95 31.05 17.42
CA HIS A 104 3.89 30.19 17.98
C HIS A 104 4.28 29.54 19.31
N TYR A 105 5.57 29.28 19.55
CA TYR A 105 6.04 28.75 20.84
C TYR A 105 5.90 29.72 21.99
N GLY A 106 6.02 31.02 21.76
CA GLY A 106 5.77 32.03 22.77
C GLY A 106 4.36 31.85 23.38
N ASP A 107 3.38 31.71 22.53
CA ASP A 107 1.99 31.54 22.92
C ASP A 107 1.73 30.18 23.62
N LEU A 108 2.38 29.12 23.14
CA LEU A 108 2.28 27.79 23.71
C LEU A 108 2.90 27.71 25.12
N VAL A 109 4.09 28.24 25.29
CA VAL A 109 4.79 28.28 26.58
C VAL A 109 3.96 29.09 27.59
N VAL A 110 3.38 30.21 27.18
CA VAL A 110 2.48 31.01 28.00
C VAL A 110 1.22 30.20 28.40
N PHE A 111 0.65 29.46 27.44
CA PHE A 111 -0.52 28.61 27.69
C PHE A 111 -0.21 27.44 28.64
N LEU A 112 0.91 26.73 28.44
CA LEU A 112 1.32 25.60 29.29
C LEU A 112 1.75 26.04 30.69
N ASN A 113 2.41 27.17 30.83
CA ASN A 113 2.74 27.77 32.12
C ASN A 113 1.50 28.12 32.93
N LYS A 114 0.36 28.49 32.28
CA LYS A 114 -0.92 28.70 32.95
C LYS A 114 -1.47 27.44 33.61
N TYR A 115 -1.08 26.26 33.13
CA TYR A 115 -1.46 24.97 33.71
C TYR A 115 -0.34 24.33 34.54
N ASN A 116 0.70 25.10 34.96
CA ASN A 116 1.85 24.63 35.74
C ASN A 116 2.68 23.54 35.06
N ILE A 117 2.63 23.44 33.71
CA ILE A 117 3.46 22.52 32.93
C ILE A 117 4.67 23.30 32.45
N GLN A 118 5.82 23.13 33.10
CA GLN A 118 7.07 23.77 32.71
C GLN A 118 7.74 22.91 31.63
N ILE A 119 7.66 23.33 30.37
CA ILE A 119 8.38 22.72 29.26
C ILE A 119 9.41 23.74 28.77
N SER A 120 10.67 23.33 28.67
CA SER A 120 11.72 24.17 28.10
C SER A 120 11.48 24.36 26.58
N SER A 121 11.69 25.58 26.10
CA SER A 121 11.62 25.92 24.68
C SER A 121 12.53 25.01 23.82
N ASP A 122 13.69 24.62 24.36
CA ASP A 122 14.67 23.79 23.67
C ASP A 122 14.15 22.35 23.48
N THR A 123 13.44 21.80 24.47
CA THR A 123 12.81 20.47 24.40
C THR A 123 11.70 20.45 23.35
N LEU A 124 10.91 21.53 23.25
CA LEU A 124 9.88 21.62 22.21
C LEU A 124 10.47 21.72 20.80
N LEU A 125 11.57 22.49 20.62
CA LEU A 125 12.27 22.59 19.35
C LEU A 125 12.92 21.28 18.91
N GLU A 126 13.31 20.42 19.85
CA GLU A 126 13.87 19.10 19.56
C GLU A 126 12.79 18.14 19.03
N TYR A 127 11.60 18.14 19.64
CA TYR A 127 10.49 17.26 19.21
C TYR A 127 9.78 17.76 17.94
N PHE A 128 9.67 19.07 17.74
CA PHE A 128 9.01 19.69 16.58
C PHE A 128 10.02 20.29 15.59
N ASN A 129 11.05 19.53 15.27
CA ASN A 129 12.03 19.98 14.28
C ASN A 129 11.43 19.87 12.85
N PRO A 130 11.38 20.99 12.07
CA PRO A 130 10.93 20.96 10.67
C PRO A 130 11.70 19.95 9.82
N GLY A 131 12.96 19.74 10.13
CA GLY A 131 13.79 18.72 9.49
C GLY A 131 13.21 17.30 9.60
N THR A 132 12.44 17.01 10.66
CA THR A 132 11.81 15.70 10.83
C THR A 132 10.73 15.45 9.76
N ALA A 133 9.88 16.44 9.47
CA ALA A 133 8.90 16.32 8.39
C ALA A 133 9.59 16.13 7.03
N VAL A 134 10.64 16.90 6.75
CA VAL A 134 11.44 16.78 5.52
C VAL A 134 12.10 15.41 5.43
N THR A 135 12.71 14.92 6.50
CA THR A 135 13.38 13.61 6.48
C THR A 135 12.37 12.47 6.32
N MET A 136 11.18 12.56 6.93
CA MET A 136 10.11 11.58 6.72
C MET A 136 9.64 11.55 5.26
N VAL A 137 9.32 12.71 4.68
CA VAL A 137 8.92 12.80 3.27
C VAL A 137 10.05 12.34 2.35
N SER A 138 11.29 12.78 2.59
CA SER A 138 12.45 12.38 1.81
C SER A 138 12.70 10.87 1.88
N SER A 139 12.51 10.23 3.04
CA SER A 139 12.64 8.77 3.18
C SER A 139 11.52 8.02 2.44
N MET A 140 10.29 8.55 2.45
CA MET A 140 9.19 7.98 1.66
C MET A 140 9.46 8.09 0.16
N VAL A 141 9.89 9.27 -0.31
CA VAL A 141 10.27 9.51 -1.71
C VAL A 141 11.46 8.65 -2.12
N SER A 142 12.47 8.53 -1.25
CA SER A 142 13.63 7.68 -1.48
C SER A 142 13.26 6.20 -1.62
N SER A 143 12.29 5.74 -0.84
CA SER A 143 11.75 4.38 -0.97
C SER A 143 11.05 4.15 -2.32
N LEU A 144 10.44 5.19 -2.89
CA LEU A 144 9.82 5.15 -4.21
C LEU A 144 10.86 5.28 -5.35
N SER A 145 11.99 5.94 -5.12
CA SER A 145 13.01 6.14 -6.17
C SER A 145 13.65 4.84 -6.64
N GLY A 146 13.75 3.83 -5.79
CA GLY A 146 14.17 2.48 -6.18
C GLY A 146 13.21 1.83 -7.18
N VAL A 147 11.92 2.13 -7.10
CA VAL A 147 10.91 1.70 -8.08
C VAL A 147 11.10 2.46 -9.40
N MET A 148 11.37 3.77 -9.33
CA MET A 148 11.59 4.60 -10.52
C MET A 148 12.81 4.17 -11.33
N ALA A 149 13.88 3.71 -10.68
CA ALA A 149 15.05 3.17 -11.37
C ALA A 149 14.72 1.95 -12.25
N ASN A 150 13.67 1.20 -11.89
CA ASN A 150 13.22 0.01 -12.62
C ASN A 150 11.98 0.27 -13.50
N ILE A 151 11.57 1.53 -13.68
CA ILE A 151 10.31 1.88 -14.37
C ILE A 151 10.25 1.31 -15.78
N PHE A 152 11.37 1.34 -16.50
CA PHE A 152 11.43 0.77 -17.85
C PHE A 152 11.16 -0.74 -17.85
N LEU A 153 11.79 -1.47 -16.93
CA LEU A 153 11.60 -2.92 -16.78
C LEU A 153 10.15 -3.24 -16.36
N ILE A 154 9.59 -2.45 -15.45
CA ILE A 154 8.19 -2.59 -15.02
C ILE A 154 7.25 -2.39 -16.21
N LEU A 155 7.38 -1.28 -16.93
CA LEU A 155 6.52 -0.96 -18.07
C LEU A 155 6.65 -2.00 -19.18
N LEU A 156 7.87 -2.42 -19.51
CA LEU A 156 8.11 -3.46 -20.49
C LEU A 156 7.42 -4.77 -20.11
N THR A 157 7.53 -5.17 -18.84
CA THR A 157 6.87 -6.37 -18.31
C THR A 157 5.35 -6.23 -18.32
N VAL A 158 4.80 -5.06 -17.99
CA VAL A 158 3.35 -4.77 -18.09
C VAL A 158 2.86 -4.95 -19.53
N VAL A 159 3.61 -4.40 -20.50
CA VAL A 159 3.29 -4.58 -21.93
C VAL A 159 3.17 -6.05 -22.29
N PHE A 160 4.20 -6.84 -21.99
CA PHE A 160 4.19 -8.28 -22.29
C PHE A 160 3.03 -8.99 -21.59
N MET A 161 2.76 -8.68 -20.32
CA MET A 161 1.66 -9.30 -19.59
C MET A 161 0.28 -8.96 -20.17
N LEU A 162 0.07 -7.71 -20.59
CA LEU A 162 -1.20 -7.30 -21.20
C LEU A 162 -1.40 -7.96 -22.59
N PHE A 163 -0.32 -8.17 -23.35
CA PHE A 163 -0.41 -8.91 -24.61
C PHE A 163 -0.64 -10.41 -24.39
N GLU A 164 -0.03 -11.00 -23.37
CA GLU A 164 -0.15 -12.43 -23.05
C GLU A 164 -1.46 -12.77 -22.34
N GLY A 165 -2.18 -11.78 -21.79
CA GLY A 165 -3.37 -11.98 -20.97
C GLY A 165 -4.47 -12.84 -21.62
N ASP A 166 -4.63 -12.81 -22.95
CA ASP A 166 -5.60 -13.64 -23.69
C ASP A 166 -5.08 -15.05 -24.01
N VAL A 167 -3.77 -15.23 -24.01
CA VAL A 167 -3.13 -16.48 -24.39
C VAL A 167 -2.88 -17.38 -23.19
N LEU A 168 -2.63 -16.77 -22.03
CA LEU A 168 -2.32 -17.47 -20.79
C LEU A 168 -3.42 -18.45 -20.35
N PRO A 169 -4.72 -18.10 -20.33
CA PRO A 169 -5.80 -19.05 -20.01
C PRO A 169 -5.82 -20.25 -20.97
N LYS A 170 -5.61 -20.01 -22.27
CA LYS A 170 -5.57 -21.07 -23.27
C LYS A 170 -4.39 -22.05 -23.06
N LYS A 171 -3.21 -21.51 -22.71
CA LYS A 171 -2.04 -22.35 -22.38
C LYS A 171 -2.28 -23.17 -21.12
N LEU A 172 -2.89 -22.57 -20.10
CA LEU A 172 -3.23 -23.27 -18.85
C LEU A 172 -4.24 -24.39 -19.10
N HIS A 173 -5.22 -24.21 -19.99
CA HIS A 173 -6.17 -25.22 -20.39
C HIS A 173 -5.48 -26.50 -20.97
N LEU A 174 -4.39 -26.31 -21.70
CA LEU A 174 -3.62 -27.41 -22.27
C LEU A 174 -2.70 -28.11 -21.27
N MET A 175 -2.37 -27.45 -20.16
CA MET A 175 -1.38 -27.97 -19.18
C MET A 175 -2.03 -28.83 -18.08
N PHE A 176 -3.29 -28.63 -17.76
CA PHE A 176 -3.95 -29.32 -16.64
C PHE A 176 -4.82 -30.51 -17.08
N LYS A 177 -4.78 -31.61 -16.32
CA LYS A 177 -5.63 -32.79 -16.54
C LYS A 177 -7.11 -32.54 -16.24
N ASP A 178 -7.41 -31.61 -15.33
CA ASP A 178 -8.74 -31.10 -14.97
C ASP A 178 -8.75 -29.56 -15.14
N PRO A 179 -8.83 -29.09 -16.40
CA PRO A 179 -8.71 -27.68 -16.67
C PRO A 179 -9.88 -26.87 -16.11
N ASP A 180 -11.10 -27.38 -16.18
CA ASP A 180 -12.30 -26.61 -15.84
C ASP A 180 -12.35 -26.19 -14.36
N PHE A 181 -11.97 -27.07 -13.44
CA PHE A 181 -11.95 -26.77 -12.01
C PHE A 181 -10.84 -25.77 -11.65
N LYS A 182 -9.62 -25.99 -12.16
CA LYS A 182 -8.46 -25.11 -11.84
C LYS A 182 -8.57 -23.74 -12.49
N LEU A 183 -9.13 -23.67 -13.70
CA LEU A 183 -9.40 -22.40 -14.36
C LEU A 183 -10.50 -21.61 -13.69
N ALA A 184 -11.59 -22.26 -13.27
CA ALA A 184 -12.65 -21.61 -12.51
C ALA A 184 -12.14 -21.01 -11.19
N GLN A 185 -11.20 -21.69 -10.51
CA GLN A 185 -10.55 -21.14 -9.32
C GLN A 185 -9.65 -19.95 -9.65
N LEU A 186 -8.89 -20.02 -10.76
CA LEU A 186 -8.03 -18.93 -11.21
C LEU A 186 -8.84 -17.70 -11.63
N ASP A 187 -9.93 -17.92 -12.40
CA ASP A 187 -10.83 -16.84 -12.81
C ASP A 187 -11.48 -16.17 -11.61
N LYS A 188 -12.00 -16.96 -10.67
CA LYS A 188 -12.54 -16.44 -9.41
C LYS A 188 -11.52 -15.64 -8.60
N PHE A 189 -10.26 -16.07 -8.64
CA PHE A 189 -9.17 -15.33 -8.00
C PHE A 189 -8.91 -14.00 -8.70
N LEU A 190 -8.72 -14.01 -10.03
CA LEU A 190 -8.47 -12.80 -10.81
C LEU A 190 -9.60 -11.80 -10.65
N ASP A 191 -10.85 -12.26 -10.67
CA ASP A 191 -12.02 -11.41 -10.40
C ASP A 191 -11.99 -10.80 -9.00
N SER A 192 -11.62 -11.60 -7.98
CA SER A 192 -11.52 -11.12 -6.60
C SER A 192 -10.42 -10.09 -6.43
N VAL A 193 -9.25 -10.33 -7.04
CA VAL A 193 -8.11 -9.37 -7.01
C VAL A 193 -8.46 -8.11 -7.80
N ASN A 194 -9.02 -8.23 -9.00
CA ASN A 194 -9.46 -7.10 -9.81
C ASN A 194 -10.47 -6.24 -9.04
N LYS A 195 -11.47 -6.86 -8.43
CA LYS A 195 -12.49 -6.18 -7.64
C LYS A 195 -11.89 -5.49 -6.42
N TYR A 196 -11.00 -6.17 -5.69
CA TYR A 196 -10.29 -5.57 -4.55
C TYR A 196 -9.49 -4.34 -4.98
N VAL A 197 -8.67 -4.48 -6.03
CA VAL A 197 -7.81 -3.42 -6.52
C VAL A 197 -8.62 -2.23 -7.01
N ALA A 198 -9.70 -2.47 -7.77
CA ALA A 198 -10.57 -1.40 -8.27
C ALA A 198 -11.22 -0.62 -7.11
N ILE A 199 -11.79 -1.33 -6.12
CA ILE A 199 -12.41 -0.70 -4.94
C ILE A 199 -11.35 0.06 -4.14
N LYS A 200 -10.21 -0.57 -3.88
CA LYS A 200 -9.13 0.05 -3.11
C LYS A 200 -8.59 1.30 -3.79
N THR A 201 -8.45 1.28 -5.12
CA THR A 201 -8.06 2.46 -5.91
C THR A 201 -9.08 3.58 -5.78
N LEU A 202 -10.38 3.27 -5.93
CA LEU A 202 -11.45 4.26 -5.82
C LEU A 202 -11.51 4.89 -4.42
N VAL A 203 -11.44 4.06 -3.38
CA VAL A 203 -11.43 4.53 -1.99
C VAL A 203 -10.17 5.35 -1.70
N SER A 204 -9.01 4.94 -2.22
CA SER A 204 -7.75 5.68 -2.05
C SER A 204 -7.80 7.04 -2.75
N ILE A 205 -8.35 7.12 -3.96
CA ILE A 205 -8.58 8.41 -4.66
C ILE A 205 -9.50 9.30 -3.84
N ALA A 206 -10.62 8.75 -3.36
CA ALA A 206 -11.56 9.51 -2.52
C ALA A 206 -10.91 10.00 -1.22
N THR A 207 -10.08 9.16 -0.58
CA THR A 207 -9.33 9.54 0.63
C THR A 207 -8.33 10.66 0.32
N GLY A 208 -7.53 10.51 -0.75
CA GLY A 208 -6.54 11.53 -1.15
C GLY A 208 -7.17 12.87 -1.49
N ILE A 209 -8.29 12.86 -2.23
CA ILE A 209 -9.05 14.07 -2.56
C ILE A 209 -9.64 14.70 -1.29
N SER A 210 -10.24 13.91 -0.40
CA SER A 210 -10.83 14.41 0.85
C SER A 210 -9.78 15.05 1.76
N VAL A 211 -8.62 14.41 1.90
CA VAL A 211 -7.48 14.94 2.66
C VAL A 211 -6.94 16.22 2.01
N GLY A 212 -6.67 16.20 0.70
CA GLY A 212 -6.17 17.36 -0.02
C GLY A 212 -7.12 18.56 0.06
N LEU A 213 -8.43 18.32 -0.10
CA LEU A 213 -9.44 19.36 0.02
C LEU A 213 -9.56 19.92 1.45
N MET A 214 -9.52 19.05 2.46
CA MET A 214 -9.50 19.45 3.86
C MET A 214 -8.30 20.38 4.16
N LEU A 215 -7.10 19.97 3.74
CA LEU A 215 -5.88 20.75 3.95
C LEU A 215 -5.88 22.06 3.16
N PHE A 216 -6.43 22.06 1.94
CA PHE A 216 -6.63 23.27 1.14
C PHE A 216 -7.55 24.29 1.84
N ILE A 217 -8.69 23.83 2.39
CA ILE A 217 -9.64 24.70 3.14
C ILE A 217 -9.00 25.24 4.42
N MET A 218 -8.10 24.48 5.03
CA MET A 218 -7.39 24.88 6.27
C MET A 218 -6.12 25.69 5.99
N ASP A 219 -5.83 26.05 4.73
CA ASP A 219 -4.67 26.82 4.29
C ASP A 219 -3.33 26.19 4.69
N VAL A 220 -3.25 24.85 4.64
CA VAL A 220 -2.03 24.09 4.91
C VAL A 220 -1.20 23.96 3.63
N ASP A 221 0.08 24.29 3.73
CA ASP A 221 1.02 24.19 2.61
C ASP A 221 1.15 22.76 2.08
N PHE A 222 1.40 22.64 0.78
CA PHE A 222 1.59 21.35 0.10
C PHE A 222 0.39 20.38 0.20
N TYR A 223 -0.84 20.90 0.27
CA TYR A 223 -2.05 20.08 0.36
C TYR A 223 -2.16 19.00 -0.73
N LEU A 224 -1.65 19.29 -1.94
CA LEU A 224 -1.59 18.29 -3.03
C LEU A 224 -0.61 17.15 -2.70
N LEU A 225 0.55 17.45 -2.15
CA LEU A 225 1.53 16.45 -1.71
C LEU A 225 0.92 15.54 -0.65
N TRP A 226 0.31 16.13 0.38
CA TRP A 226 -0.28 15.37 1.50
C TRP A 226 -1.48 14.54 1.05
N GLY A 227 -2.33 15.08 0.17
CA GLY A 227 -3.42 14.34 -0.46
C GLY A 227 -2.90 13.15 -1.28
N LEU A 228 -1.82 13.34 -2.04
CA LEU A 228 -1.18 12.29 -2.83
C LEU A 228 -0.53 11.22 -1.94
N ILE A 229 0.15 11.61 -0.87
CA ILE A 229 0.73 10.68 0.12
C ILE A 229 -0.40 9.88 0.79
N ALA A 230 -1.51 10.54 1.16
CA ALA A 230 -2.67 9.87 1.72
C ALA A 230 -3.29 8.88 0.72
N PHE A 231 -3.39 9.23 -0.57
CA PHE A 231 -3.82 8.31 -1.64
C PHE A 231 -2.92 7.09 -1.74
N LEU A 232 -1.60 7.28 -1.85
CA LEU A 232 -0.64 6.19 -2.03
C LEU A 232 -0.60 5.27 -0.80
N LEU A 233 -0.51 5.83 0.40
CA LEU A 233 -0.41 5.05 1.62
C LEU A 233 -1.74 4.39 2.00
N ASN A 234 -2.89 4.90 1.54
CA ASN A 234 -4.18 4.28 1.81
C ASN A 234 -4.32 2.86 1.22
N TYR A 235 -3.46 2.45 0.28
CA TYR A 235 -3.37 1.05 -0.15
C TYR A 235 -2.92 0.12 0.99
N VAL A 236 -2.16 0.62 1.97
CA VAL A 236 -1.81 -0.11 3.19
C VAL A 236 -2.99 -0.09 4.16
N PRO A 237 -3.67 -1.23 4.40
CA PRO A 237 -4.87 -1.26 5.24
C PRO A 237 -4.62 -0.73 6.65
N ASN A 238 -5.55 0.05 7.18
CA ASN A 238 -5.64 0.56 8.55
C ASN A 238 -4.52 1.50 9.02
N ILE A 239 -3.28 1.34 8.57
CA ILE A 239 -2.11 2.06 9.08
C ILE A 239 -1.67 3.17 8.11
N GLY A 240 -1.89 2.98 6.81
CA GLY A 240 -1.33 3.85 5.78
C GLY A 240 -1.72 5.31 5.90
N SER A 241 -2.98 5.61 6.11
CA SER A 241 -3.48 6.98 6.26
C SER A 241 -3.03 7.64 7.57
N LEU A 242 -2.80 6.86 8.64
CA LEU A 242 -2.22 7.36 9.89
C LEU A 242 -0.76 7.76 9.70
N ILE A 243 0.02 6.95 8.97
CA ILE A 243 1.41 7.30 8.62
C ILE A 243 1.44 8.57 7.75
N ALA A 244 0.48 8.71 6.81
CA ALA A 244 0.36 9.91 5.99
C ALA A 244 0.03 11.17 6.79
N ALA A 245 -0.72 11.04 7.89
CA ALA A 245 -1.08 12.17 8.74
C ALA A 245 0.11 12.77 9.50
N VAL A 246 1.08 11.94 9.92
CA VAL A 246 2.17 12.38 10.80
C VAL A 246 2.95 13.57 10.23
N PRO A 247 3.53 13.52 9.02
CA PRO A 247 4.29 14.65 8.51
C PRO A 247 3.41 15.88 8.20
N ALA A 248 2.16 15.67 7.78
CA ALA A 248 1.22 16.77 7.54
C ALA A 248 0.85 17.51 8.84
N VAL A 249 0.59 16.77 9.92
CA VAL A 249 0.30 17.35 11.26
C VAL A 249 1.53 18.08 11.80
N ILE A 250 2.72 17.50 11.65
CA ILE A 250 3.97 18.18 12.05
C ILE A 250 4.09 19.50 11.29
N LEU A 251 3.95 19.50 9.96
CA LEU A 251 4.05 20.74 9.17
C LEU A 251 2.99 21.75 9.59
N THR A 252 1.75 21.33 9.78
CA THR A 252 0.67 22.23 10.24
C THR A 252 0.99 22.84 11.60
N THR A 253 1.61 22.08 12.51
CA THR A 253 2.04 22.60 13.81
C THR A 253 3.07 23.72 13.65
N LEU A 254 3.96 23.56 12.68
CA LEU A 254 5.02 24.54 12.40
C LEU A 254 4.48 25.80 11.72
N GLN A 255 3.52 25.64 10.80
CA GLN A 255 2.97 26.71 9.96
C GLN A 255 1.86 27.48 10.68
N LEU A 256 0.89 26.79 11.29
CA LEU A 256 -0.37 27.36 11.79
C LEU A 256 -0.56 27.20 13.30
N GLY A 257 0.33 26.46 13.96
CA GLY A 257 0.26 26.21 15.40
C GLY A 257 -0.56 24.98 15.80
N LEU A 258 -0.63 24.72 17.11
CA LEU A 258 -1.22 23.52 17.71
C LEU A 258 -2.72 23.37 17.50
N PRO A 259 -3.56 24.42 17.62
CA PRO A 259 -5.01 24.25 17.44
C PRO A 259 -5.37 23.74 16.04
N GLN A 260 -4.73 24.30 15.00
CA GLN A 260 -4.93 23.91 13.59
C GLN A 260 -4.38 22.52 13.34
N ALA A 261 -3.22 22.18 13.89
CA ALA A 261 -2.66 20.83 13.81
C ALA A 261 -3.58 19.79 14.46
N GLY A 262 -4.19 20.12 15.59
CA GLY A 262 -5.20 19.27 16.23
C GLY A 262 -6.44 19.06 15.36
N ALA A 263 -6.91 20.11 14.68
CA ALA A 263 -8.03 20.02 13.75
C ALA A 263 -7.67 19.18 12.51
N VAL A 264 -6.45 19.33 11.97
CA VAL A 264 -5.94 18.50 10.87
C VAL A 264 -5.83 17.03 11.29
N ALA A 265 -5.29 16.74 12.48
CA ALA A 265 -5.21 15.37 13.00
C ALA A 265 -6.59 14.73 13.15
N ALA A 266 -7.56 15.48 13.75
CA ALA A 266 -8.94 15.03 13.87
C ALA A 266 -9.60 14.79 12.50
N GLY A 267 -9.33 15.64 11.53
CA GLY A 267 -9.80 15.49 10.16
C GLY A 267 -9.26 14.22 9.48
N TYR A 268 -7.96 13.95 9.59
CA TYR A 268 -7.37 12.70 9.09
C TYR A 268 -8.00 11.46 9.73
N VAL A 269 -8.16 11.47 11.06
CA VAL A 269 -8.82 10.38 11.79
C VAL A 269 -10.26 10.19 11.30
N THR A 270 -11.01 11.28 11.16
CA THR A 270 -12.41 11.24 10.70
C THR A 270 -12.52 10.70 9.28
N ILE A 271 -11.71 11.20 8.35
CA ILE A 271 -11.67 10.71 6.97
C ILE A 271 -11.32 9.23 6.94
N ASN A 272 -10.30 8.81 7.71
CA ASN A 272 -9.89 7.41 7.78
C ASN A 272 -10.98 6.50 8.34
N LEU A 273 -11.66 6.92 9.41
CA LEU A 273 -12.78 6.16 10.00
C LEU A 273 -13.94 6.02 9.02
N ILE A 274 -14.30 7.08 8.30
CA ILE A 274 -15.39 7.04 7.32
C ILE A 274 -14.99 6.17 6.12
N MET A 275 -13.82 6.39 5.55
CA MET A 275 -13.36 5.67 4.35
C MET A 275 -13.08 4.20 4.65
N GLY A 276 -12.37 3.88 5.75
CA GLY A 276 -11.96 2.52 6.10
C GLY A 276 -13.07 1.68 6.73
N ASN A 277 -13.94 2.27 7.57
CA ASN A 277 -14.94 1.49 8.30
C ASN A 277 -16.35 1.57 7.72
N VAL A 278 -16.65 2.57 6.86
CA VAL A 278 -17.99 2.74 6.29
C VAL A 278 -17.97 2.54 4.77
N VAL A 279 -17.10 3.27 4.07
CA VAL A 279 -17.08 3.29 2.60
C VAL A 279 -16.48 1.99 2.06
N GLU A 280 -15.27 1.64 2.48
CA GLU A 280 -14.55 0.46 1.99
C GLU A 280 -15.36 -0.84 2.18
N PRO A 281 -15.94 -1.17 3.36
CA PRO A 281 -16.73 -2.39 3.54
C PRO A 281 -18.02 -2.42 2.71
N ARG A 282 -18.66 -1.27 2.50
CA ARG A 282 -19.88 -1.20 1.66
C ARG A 282 -19.62 -1.59 0.21
N PHE A 283 -18.47 -1.23 -0.34
CA PHE A 283 -18.11 -1.56 -1.71
C PHE A 283 -17.48 -2.95 -1.83
N MET A 284 -16.76 -3.44 -0.82
CA MET A 284 -16.16 -4.77 -0.81
C MET A 284 -17.18 -5.92 -0.65
N GLY A 285 -18.37 -5.65 -0.11
CA GLY A 285 -19.42 -6.65 0.08
C GLY A 285 -19.01 -7.75 1.08
N LYS A 286 -19.34 -9.04 0.76
CA LYS A 286 -19.00 -10.20 1.62
C LYS A 286 -17.50 -10.50 1.64
N GLY A 287 -16.66 -9.50 1.92
CA GLY A 287 -15.24 -9.65 2.25
C GLY A 287 -14.35 -10.38 1.22
N LEU A 288 -13.06 -10.24 1.40
CA LEU A 288 -12.03 -10.92 0.60
C LEU A 288 -11.81 -12.38 1.03
N GLY A 289 -12.63 -12.86 1.97
CA GLY A 289 -12.44 -14.19 2.59
C GLY A 289 -11.17 -14.27 3.44
N LEU A 290 -10.59 -13.13 3.86
CA LEU A 290 -9.43 -13.06 4.74
C LEU A 290 -9.84 -12.53 6.11
N SER A 291 -9.36 -13.14 7.18
CA SER A 291 -9.52 -12.63 8.55
C SER A 291 -8.77 -11.31 8.72
N THR A 292 -9.34 -10.35 9.46
CA THR A 292 -8.72 -9.06 9.76
C THR A 292 -7.34 -9.22 10.44
N LEU A 293 -7.21 -10.21 11.31
CA LEU A 293 -5.92 -10.54 11.95
C LEU A 293 -4.89 -10.97 10.90
N ILE A 294 -5.29 -11.80 9.95
CA ILE A 294 -4.39 -12.25 8.86
C ILE A 294 -3.98 -11.09 7.97
N VAL A 295 -4.90 -10.19 7.66
CA VAL A 295 -4.55 -8.96 6.92
C VAL A 295 -3.49 -8.15 7.67
N PHE A 296 -3.63 -7.97 8.98
CA PHE A 296 -2.64 -7.27 9.79
C PHE A 296 -1.29 -8.00 9.84
N LEU A 297 -1.29 -9.31 10.08
CA LEU A 297 -0.06 -10.11 10.09
C LEU A 297 0.62 -10.15 8.71
N SER A 298 -0.17 -10.18 7.64
CA SER A 298 0.36 -10.14 6.27
C SER A 298 1.06 -8.82 5.96
N LEU A 299 0.55 -7.69 6.46
CA LEU A 299 1.21 -6.38 6.34
C LEU A 299 2.60 -6.40 6.97
N ILE A 300 2.72 -6.95 8.18
CA ILE A 300 4.00 -7.05 8.88
C ILE A 300 4.94 -7.98 8.11
N PHE A 301 4.46 -9.15 7.71
CA PHE A 301 5.25 -10.16 7.01
C PHE A 301 5.75 -9.67 5.65
N TRP A 302 4.84 -9.22 4.77
CA TRP A 302 5.20 -8.74 3.45
C TRP A 302 5.97 -7.42 3.50
N GLY A 303 5.68 -6.58 4.50
CA GLY A 303 6.44 -5.35 4.77
C GLY A 303 7.88 -5.64 5.18
N TRP A 304 8.10 -6.65 6.04
CA TRP A 304 9.44 -7.08 6.41
C TRP A 304 10.18 -7.70 5.21
N LEU A 305 9.50 -8.49 4.39
CA LEU A 305 10.10 -9.24 3.30
C LEU A 305 10.41 -8.34 2.08
N LEU A 306 9.45 -7.51 1.66
CA LEU A 306 9.47 -6.72 0.42
C LEU A 306 9.41 -5.21 0.64
N GLY A 307 9.48 -4.73 1.89
CA GLY A 307 9.41 -3.31 2.22
C GLY A 307 8.04 -2.68 1.93
N LEU A 308 8.04 -1.39 1.58
CA LEU A 308 6.82 -0.62 1.32
C LEU A 308 5.93 -1.26 0.24
N VAL A 309 6.53 -1.74 -0.84
CA VAL A 309 5.79 -2.42 -1.92
C VAL A 309 5.12 -3.71 -1.41
N GLY A 310 5.79 -4.45 -0.52
CA GLY A 310 5.20 -5.62 0.13
C GLY A 310 3.97 -5.27 0.98
N MET A 311 4.00 -4.14 1.69
CA MET A 311 2.83 -3.65 2.44
C MET A 311 1.67 -3.28 1.51
N LEU A 312 1.95 -2.61 0.39
CA LEU A 312 0.94 -2.24 -0.61
C LEU A 312 0.27 -3.47 -1.24
N LEU A 313 1.05 -4.52 -1.49
CA LEU A 313 0.61 -5.76 -2.11
C LEU A 313 0.23 -6.86 -1.11
N ALA A 314 0.24 -6.58 0.19
CA ALA A 314 0.07 -7.60 1.24
C ALA A 314 -1.22 -8.41 1.08
N VAL A 315 -2.34 -7.76 0.80
CA VAL A 315 -3.63 -8.43 0.61
C VAL A 315 -3.65 -9.31 -0.65
N PRO A 316 -3.30 -8.81 -1.86
CA PRO A 316 -3.20 -9.64 -3.06
C PRO A 316 -2.25 -10.83 -2.90
N LEU A 317 -1.06 -10.61 -2.31
CA LEU A 317 -0.08 -11.67 -2.10
C LEU A 317 -0.59 -12.75 -1.13
N THR A 318 -1.27 -12.34 -0.07
CA THR A 318 -1.87 -13.28 0.88
C THR A 318 -3.03 -14.08 0.26
N MET A 319 -3.81 -13.44 -0.64
CA MET A 319 -4.82 -14.14 -1.42
C MET A 319 -4.22 -15.21 -2.34
N ILE A 320 -3.08 -14.92 -3.00
CA ILE A 320 -2.34 -15.90 -3.80
C ILE A 320 -1.91 -17.09 -2.94
N VAL A 321 -1.32 -16.82 -1.77
CA VAL A 321 -0.90 -17.88 -0.83
C VAL A 321 -2.09 -18.72 -0.39
N LYS A 322 -3.20 -18.10 -0.02
CA LYS A 322 -4.43 -18.79 0.40
C LYS A 322 -4.91 -19.76 -0.68
N ILE A 323 -5.05 -19.30 -1.92
CA ILE A 323 -5.53 -20.12 -3.03
C ILE A 323 -4.55 -21.23 -3.36
N GLY A 324 -3.24 -20.95 -3.32
CA GLY A 324 -2.22 -21.98 -3.47
C GLY A 324 -2.39 -23.11 -2.44
N LEU A 325 -2.69 -22.77 -1.18
CA LEU A 325 -2.95 -23.74 -0.12
C LEU A 325 -4.25 -24.52 -0.34
N GLU A 326 -5.32 -23.87 -0.80
CA GLU A 326 -6.61 -24.50 -1.13
C GLU A 326 -6.49 -25.47 -2.31
N THR A 327 -5.62 -25.15 -3.29
CA THR A 327 -5.40 -26.01 -4.47
C THR A 327 -4.65 -27.29 -4.12
N ILE A 328 -3.78 -27.28 -3.11
CA ILE A 328 -3.02 -28.46 -2.66
C ILE A 328 -3.90 -29.41 -1.84
N ASN A 329 -4.76 -28.86 -0.99
CA ASN A 329 -5.67 -29.66 -0.16
C ASN A 329 -6.85 -28.80 0.29
N GLU A 330 -8.09 -29.14 -0.10
CA GLU A 330 -9.32 -28.38 0.23
C GLU A 330 -9.55 -28.22 1.73
N GLN A 331 -9.00 -29.12 2.56
CA GLN A 331 -9.10 -29.10 4.03
C GLN A 331 -7.79 -28.69 4.72
N ASN A 332 -6.99 -27.86 4.08
CA ASN A 332 -5.72 -27.42 4.68
C ASN A 332 -6.03 -26.50 5.88
N TRP A 333 -5.60 -26.91 7.09
CA TRP A 333 -5.80 -26.15 8.31
C TRP A 333 -5.29 -24.69 8.22
N MET A 334 -4.24 -24.44 7.42
CA MET A 334 -3.73 -23.11 7.16
C MET A 334 -4.71 -22.26 6.34
N SER A 335 -5.38 -22.84 5.34
CA SER A 335 -6.40 -22.15 4.55
C SER A 335 -7.60 -21.76 5.42
N ILE A 336 -8.00 -22.63 6.34
CA ILE A 336 -9.07 -22.36 7.31
C ILE A 336 -8.68 -21.22 8.26
N LEU A 337 -7.44 -21.19 8.76
CA LEU A 337 -6.93 -20.13 9.62
C LEU A 337 -6.87 -18.76 8.92
N ILE A 338 -6.60 -18.76 7.61
CA ILE A 338 -6.53 -17.53 6.80
C ILE A 338 -7.93 -17.01 6.46
N SER A 339 -8.96 -17.86 6.47
CA SER A 339 -10.32 -17.52 6.07
C SER A 339 -11.07 -16.68 7.10
N SER A 340 -11.95 -15.79 6.63
CA SER A 340 -12.85 -14.99 7.49
C SER A 340 -14.05 -15.79 7.98
N ASP A 341 -14.54 -16.73 7.18
CA ASP A 341 -15.71 -17.55 7.48
C ASP A 341 -15.31 -19.01 7.61
N VAL A 342 -15.68 -19.61 8.73
CA VAL A 342 -15.63 -21.07 8.92
C VAL A 342 -16.99 -21.59 8.50
N ASP A 343 -17.19 -21.83 7.20
CA ASP A 343 -18.29 -22.66 6.75
C ASP A 343 -17.99 -24.10 7.23
N VAL A 344 -18.42 -24.38 8.45
CA VAL A 344 -18.53 -25.75 8.94
C VAL A 344 -19.64 -26.39 8.10
N LYS A 345 -19.29 -26.92 6.93
CA LYS A 345 -20.17 -27.85 6.25
C LYS A 345 -20.42 -28.99 7.22
N LYS A 346 -21.65 -28.95 7.82
CA LYS A 346 -22.22 -30.09 8.53
C LYS A 346 -22.44 -31.26 7.57
#